data_faa200717a7653139f3eff4e317630ea
#
_entry.id   faa200717a7653139f3eff4e317630ea
#
_cell.length_a   1.000
_cell.length_b   1.000
_cell.length_c   1.000
_cell.angle_alpha   90.00
_cell.angle_beta   90.00
_cell.angle_gamma   90.00
#
_symmetry.space_group_name_H-M   'P 1'
#
loop_
_entity.id
_entity.type
_entity.pdbx_description
1 polymer ?
#
loop_
_entity_poly.entity_id
_entity_poly.type
_entity_poly.pdbx_seq_one_letter_code
_entity_poly.pdbx_strand_id
1 'polypeptide(L)'
;MSGWDSSKNILMKELLFENKKVLDVGCGNGWFSIWADRIGCSVDAIDPSAAQIKDGKDKDKTNKINFMVAGAENIIDLNNCYDLIFFFNSLHHIPDTIMEKSIKYSKNKMDINGSIIIIEPVAKGNFHNFVKYIDDETSVRNEAYKTIKNCKKYNLEIVKELIYDEIKRFNSGEECINFLSKVDVARKSYIENNMELLLNEFNRLSNYNDNKYEFIQPMRLNIIKNKNKGE
;
A
#
# COMPACT_ATOMS: atom_id res chain seq x y z
N MET A 1 -2.99 -4.35 -17.47
CA MET A 1 -1.69 -4.18 -16.79
C MET A 1 -1.97 -3.80 -15.35
N SER A 2 -1.25 -4.38 -14.39
CA SER A 2 -1.43 -4.01 -12.98
C SER A 2 -0.93 -2.56 -12.81
N GLY A 3 -1.73 -1.65 -12.30
CA GLY A 3 -1.34 -0.26 -12.09
C GLY A 3 -0.25 -0.05 -11.02
N TRP A 4 0.74 -0.98 -10.91
CA TRP A 4 1.80 -1.01 -9.91
C TRP A 4 3.17 -1.37 -10.51
N ASP A 5 3.34 -1.15 -11.82
CA ASP A 5 4.57 -1.58 -12.51
C ASP A 5 5.78 -0.72 -12.12
N SER A 6 5.58 0.60 -11.92
CA SER A 6 6.65 1.49 -11.43
C SER A 6 7.11 1.07 -10.03
N SER A 7 6.16 0.80 -9.11
CA SER A 7 6.46 0.35 -7.74
C SER A 7 7.27 -0.94 -7.73
N LYS A 8 6.87 -1.95 -8.52
CA LYS A 8 7.59 -3.22 -8.63
C LYS A 8 9.02 -3.03 -9.14
N ASN A 9 9.19 -2.24 -10.20
CA ASN A 9 10.51 -1.96 -10.77
C ASN A 9 11.43 -1.26 -9.76
N ILE A 10 10.89 -0.31 -9.01
CA ILE A 10 11.64 0.38 -7.96
C ILE A 10 11.99 -0.57 -6.83
N LEU A 11 11.04 -1.38 -6.35
CA LEU A 11 11.28 -2.36 -5.30
C LEU A 11 12.39 -3.35 -5.70
N MET A 12 12.35 -3.88 -6.93
CA MET A 12 13.38 -4.80 -7.45
C MET A 12 14.76 -4.15 -7.55
N LYS A 13 14.82 -2.83 -7.75
CA LYS A 13 16.08 -2.07 -7.79
C LYS A 13 16.63 -1.79 -6.40
N GLU A 14 15.75 -1.56 -5.43
CA GLU A 14 16.12 -1.05 -4.10
C GLU A 14 16.28 -2.15 -3.04
N LEU A 15 15.69 -3.32 -3.26
CA LEU A 15 15.63 -4.40 -2.28
C LEU A 15 16.02 -5.75 -2.88
N LEU A 16 16.58 -6.60 -2.01
CA LEU A 16 16.79 -8.01 -2.30
C LEU A 16 15.62 -8.81 -1.70
N PHE A 17 14.96 -9.60 -2.51
CA PHE A 17 13.75 -10.36 -2.12
C PHE A 17 14.01 -11.85 -1.96
N GLU A 18 14.99 -12.40 -2.68
CA GLU A 18 15.24 -13.84 -2.70
C GLU A 18 15.50 -14.38 -1.29
N ASN A 19 14.76 -15.42 -0.90
CA ASN A 19 14.82 -16.08 0.40
C ASN A 19 14.50 -15.15 1.60
N LYS A 20 13.83 -14.03 1.36
CA LYS A 20 13.43 -13.10 2.42
C LYS A 20 12.10 -13.50 3.06
N LYS A 21 12.02 -13.31 4.37
CA LYS A 21 10.80 -13.43 5.14
C LYS A 21 10.10 -12.08 5.17
N VAL A 22 8.91 -12.03 4.59
CA VAL A 22 8.14 -10.81 4.37
C VAL A 22 6.87 -10.83 5.22
N LEU A 23 6.57 -9.71 5.88
CA LEU A 23 5.26 -9.41 6.43
C LEU A 23 4.58 -8.35 5.56
N ASP A 24 3.39 -8.64 5.04
CA ASP A 24 2.54 -7.70 4.29
C ASP A 24 1.40 -7.25 5.20
N VAL A 25 1.44 -5.98 5.65
CA VAL A 25 0.49 -5.39 6.60
C VAL A 25 -0.59 -4.60 5.87
N GLY A 26 -1.84 -5.00 6.01
CA GLY A 26 -2.95 -4.49 5.21
C GLY A 26 -2.85 -5.02 3.78
N CYS A 27 -2.68 -6.33 3.64
CA CYS A 27 -2.41 -6.99 2.37
C CYS A 27 -3.60 -6.94 1.38
N GLY A 28 -4.79 -6.56 1.85
CA GLY A 28 -6.00 -6.59 1.04
C GLY A 28 -6.22 -7.97 0.41
N ASN A 29 -6.46 -8.00 -0.89
CA ASN A 29 -6.66 -9.24 -1.63
C ASN A 29 -5.34 -9.95 -2.04
N GLY A 30 -4.22 -9.61 -1.41
CA GLY A 30 -2.96 -10.33 -1.51
C GLY A 30 -2.17 -10.13 -2.80
N TRP A 31 -2.47 -9.12 -3.63
CA TRP A 31 -1.77 -8.93 -4.90
C TRP A 31 -0.26 -8.76 -4.74
N PHE A 32 0.19 -8.00 -3.71
CA PHE A 32 1.60 -7.81 -3.40
C PHE A 32 2.20 -9.08 -2.79
N SER A 33 1.50 -9.70 -1.83
CA SER A 33 1.91 -10.97 -1.21
C SER A 33 2.16 -12.06 -2.25
N ILE A 34 1.23 -12.22 -3.23
CA ILE A 34 1.36 -13.19 -4.33
C ILE A 34 2.55 -12.85 -5.24
N TRP A 35 2.79 -11.57 -5.51
CA TRP A 35 3.95 -11.16 -6.29
C TRP A 35 5.25 -11.45 -5.52
N ALA A 36 5.31 -11.17 -4.22
CA ALA A 36 6.48 -11.43 -3.37
C ALA A 36 6.80 -12.93 -3.26
N ASP A 37 5.80 -13.80 -3.09
CA ASP A 37 5.98 -15.26 -3.13
C ASP A 37 6.58 -15.71 -4.47
N ARG A 38 6.08 -15.20 -5.61
CA ARG A 38 6.58 -15.55 -6.94
C ARG A 38 8.04 -15.18 -7.19
N ILE A 39 8.56 -14.18 -6.50
CA ILE A 39 9.97 -13.77 -6.61
C ILE A 39 10.84 -14.36 -5.49
N GLY A 40 10.34 -15.37 -4.77
CA GLY A 40 11.12 -16.18 -3.85
C GLY A 40 11.07 -15.81 -2.38
N CYS A 41 10.08 -14.99 -1.95
CA CYS A 41 9.89 -14.68 -0.54
C CYS A 41 9.06 -15.76 0.18
N SER A 42 9.26 -15.90 1.50
CA SER A 42 8.30 -16.51 2.42
C SER A 42 7.40 -15.39 2.98
N VAL A 43 6.09 -15.48 2.80
CA VAL A 43 5.18 -14.36 3.07
C VAL A 43 4.14 -14.71 4.14
N ASP A 44 4.11 -13.89 5.20
CA ASP A 44 2.97 -13.74 6.09
C ASP A 44 2.20 -12.48 5.67
N ALA A 45 0.87 -12.57 5.53
CA ALA A 45 0.02 -11.49 5.05
C ALA A 45 -1.17 -11.28 6.00
N ILE A 46 -1.32 -10.06 6.51
CA ILE A 46 -2.40 -9.71 7.45
C ILE A 46 -3.30 -8.62 6.89
N ASP A 47 -4.62 -8.78 7.11
CA ASP A 47 -5.63 -7.76 6.83
C ASP A 47 -6.80 -7.94 7.80
N PRO A 48 -7.41 -6.87 8.35
CA PRO A 48 -8.56 -6.99 9.25
C PRO A 48 -9.82 -7.50 8.54
N SER A 49 -9.90 -7.40 7.22
CA SER A 49 -11.05 -7.84 6.43
C SER A 49 -10.97 -9.33 6.10
N ALA A 50 -11.82 -10.14 6.74
CA ALA A 50 -11.94 -11.57 6.42
C ALA A 50 -12.30 -11.83 4.95
N ALA A 51 -13.05 -10.92 4.31
CA ALA A 51 -13.40 -11.01 2.90
C ALA A 51 -12.17 -10.83 1.99
N GLN A 52 -11.29 -9.87 2.30
CA GLN A 52 -10.04 -9.64 1.57
C GLN A 52 -9.09 -10.84 1.73
N ILE A 53 -8.94 -11.35 2.96
CA ILE A 53 -8.13 -12.54 3.23
C ILE A 53 -8.64 -13.76 2.47
N LYS A 54 -9.95 -13.95 2.42
CA LYS A 54 -10.55 -15.04 1.63
C LYS A 54 -10.23 -14.89 0.14
N ASP A 55 -10.41 -13.68 -0.42
CA ASP A 55 -10.10 -13.40 -1.83
C ASP A 55 -8.61 -13.61 -2.13
N GLY A 56 -7.71 -13.23 -1.21
CA GLY A 56 -6.27 -13.49 -1.30
C GLY A 56 -5.95 -14.98 -1.36
N LYS A 57 -6.52 -15.78 -0.45
CA LYS A 57 -6.37 -17.25 -0.42
C LYS A 57 -6.87 -17.89 -1.71
N ASP A 58 -8.02 -17.46 -2.22
CA ASP A 58 -8.60 -18.00 -3.46
C ASP A 58 -7.71 -17.69 -4.70
N LYS A 59 -6.96 -16.60 -4.67
CA LYS A 59 -6.02 -16.20 -5.74
C LYS A 59 -4.64 -16.83 -5.62
N ASP A 60 -4.22 -17.21 -4.42
CA ASP A 60 -2.94 -17.88 -4.19
C ASP A 60 -2.97 -19.32 -4.73
N LYS A 61 -2.31 -19.54 -5.88
CA LYS A 61 -2.22 -20.87 -6.51
C LYS A 61 -1.13 -21.76 -5.92
N THR A 62 -0.26 -21.19 -5.09
CA THR A 62 0.85 -21.90 -4.46
C THR A 62 0.46 -22.48 -3.12
N ASN A 63 -0.52 -21.92 -2.44
CA ASN A 63 -0.91 -22.18 -1.04
C ASN A 63 0.27 -22.04 -0.05
N LYS A 64 1.25 -21.18 -0.39
CA LYS A 64 2.45 -20.97 0.44
C LYS A 64 2.35 -19.73 1.31
N ILE A 65 1.47 -18.79 0.94
CA ILE A 65 1.30 -17.55 1.67
C ILE A 65 0.43 -17.80 2.91
N ASN A 66 0.93 -17.37 4.06
CA ASN A 66 0.17 -17.45 5.31
C ASN A 66 -0.74 -16.23 5.46
N PHE A 67 -1.96 -16.31 4.94
CA PHE A 67 -2.98 -15.28 5.07
C PHE A 67 -3.73 -15.36 6.41
N MET A 68 -3.72 -14.27 7.17
CA MET A 68 -4.32 -14.18 8.51
C MET A 68 -5.27 -12.99 8.61
N VAL A 69 -6.43 -13.18 9.25
CA VAL A 69 -7.31 -12.08 9.61
C VAL A 69 -6.77 -11.42 10.87
N ALA A 70 -6.09 -10.29 10.71
CA ALA A 70 -5.47 -9.55 11.80
C ALA A 70 -5.26 -8.08 11.39
N GLY A 71 -5.42 -7.15 12.33
CA GLY A 71 -5.09 -5.74 12.13
C GLY A 71 -3.63 -5.42 12.41
N ALA A 72 -3.22 -4.18 12.16
CA ALA A 72 -1.86 -3.72 12.44
C ALA A 72 -1.52 -3.71 13.94
N GLU A 73 -2.53 -3.66 14.81
CA GLU A 73 -2.38 -3.82 16.26
C GLU A 73 -1.89 -5.20 16.67
N ASN A 74 -2.15 -6.22 15.85
CA ASN A 74 -1.78 -7.61 16.12
C ASN A 74 -0.36 -7.96 15.64
N ILE A 75 0.38 -7.06 15.01
CA ILE A 75 1.77 -7.29 14.58
C ILE A 75 2.62 -7.81 15.74
N ILE A 76 2.40 -7.27 16.95
CA ILE A 76 3.16 -7.66 18.14
C ILE A 76 2.94 -9.13 18.55
N ASP A 77 1.79 -9.69 18.22
CA ASP A 77 1.39 -11.05 18.60
C ASP A 77 1.91 -12.12 17.61
N LEU A 78 2.43 -11.71 16.45
CA LEU A 78 2.97 -12.63 15.46
C LEU A 78 4.21 -13.35 16.01
N ASN A 79 4.35 -14.65 15.72
CA ASN A 79 5.45 -15.46 16.23
C ASN A 79 6.78 -15.23 15.50
N ASN A 80 6.74 -14.73 14.28
CA ASN A 80 7.90 -14.58 13.42
C ASN A 80 8.59 -13.22 13.59
N CYS A 81 9.89 -13.17 13.22
CA CYS A 81 10.59 -11.98 12.82
C CYS A 81 10.74 -11.95 11.30
N TYR A 82 10.93 -10.74 10.73
CA TYR A 82 10.88 -10.53 9.30
C TYR A 82 12.07 -9.73 8.80
N ASP A 83 12.60 -10.13 7.64
CA ASP A 83 13.59 -9.33 6.90
C ASP A 83 12.97 -8.04 6.37
N LEU A 84 11.74 -8.12 5.85
CA LEU A 84 11.03 -7.00 5.24
C LEU A 84 9.60 -6.94 5.78
N ILE A 85 9.20 -5.77 6.28
CA ILE A 85 7.82 -5.52 6.73
C ILE A 85 7.26 -4.43 5.83
N PHE A 86 6.21 -4.75 5.09
CA PHE A 86 5.59 -3.86 4.11
C PHE A 86 4.29 -3.25 4.62
N PHE A 87 4.14 -1.95 4.37
CA PHE A 87 2.87 -1.24 4.33
C PHE A 87 2.72 -0.70 2.90
N PHE A 88 1.95 -1.39 2.07
CA PHE A 88 1.76 -1.00 0.68
C PHE A 88 0.35 -0.44 0.46
N ASN A 89 0.19 0.88 0.39
CA ASN A 89 -1.08 1.59 0.37
C ASN A 89 -2.00 1.20 1.54
N SER A 90 -1.45 0.99 2.69
CA SER A 90 -2.20 0.47 3.83
C SER A 90 -2.04 1.29 5.10
N LEU A 91 -0.92 2.01 5.27
CA LEU A 91 -0.66 2.74 6.49
C LEU A 91 -1.71 3.84 6.73
N HIS A 92 -2.10 4.60 5.69
CA HIS A 92 -3.09 5.67 5.79
C HIS A 92 -4.53 5.19 6.07
N HIS A 93 -4.80 3.88 5.94
CA HIS A 93 -6.08 3.28 6.34
C HIS A 93 -6.08 2.79 7.80
N ILE A 94 -4.92 2.78 8.47
CA ILE A 94 -4.84 2.38 9.87
C ILE A 94 -5.30 3.56 10.75
N PRO A 95 -6.19 3.33 11.74
CA PRO A 95 -6.62 4.39 12.64
C PRO A 95 -5.43 5.10 13.31
N ASP A 96 -5.47 6.43 13.44
CA ASP A 96 -4.38 7.26 13.97
C ASP A 96 -3.86 6.76 15.32
N THR A 97 -4.76 6.27 16.18
CA THR A 97 -4.42 5.73 17.52
C THR A 97 -3.57 4.45 17.46
N ILE A 98 -3.58 3.75 16.33
CA ILE A 98 -2.87 2.48 16.09
C ILE A 98 -1.70 2.69 15.14
N MET A 99 -1.78 3.62 14.21
CA MET A 99 -0.79 3.86 13.14
C MET A 99 0.64 4.02 13.71
N GLU A 100 0.82 4.85 14.74
CA GLU A 100 2.13 5.02 15.38
C GLU A 100 2.60 3.74 16.09
N LYS A 101 1.68 3.02 16.74
CA LYS A 101 1.97 1.75 17.40
C LYS A 101 2.38 0.67 16.40
N SER A 102 1.77 0.65 15.19
CA SER A 102 2.10 -0.32 14.15
C SER A 102 3.57 -0.23 13.73
N ILE A 103 4.11 0.99 13.61
CA ILE A 103 5.55 1.21 13.33
C ILE A 103 6.42 0.68 14.48
N LYS A 104 6.04 0.94 15.74
CA LYS A 104 6.74 0.41 16.91
C LYS A 104 6.70 -1.13 16.96
N TYR A 105 5.55 -1.73 16.67
CA TYR A 105 5.40 -3.19 16.67
C TYR A 105 6.18 -3.82 15.51
N SER A 106 6.16 -3.19 14.34
CA SER A 106 6.99 -3.60 13.21
C SER A 106 8.48 -3.60 13.57
N LYS A 107 8.98 -2.59 14.29
CA LYS A 107 10.36 -2.61 14.79
C LYS A 107 10.66 -3.85 15.64
N ASN A 108 9.73 -4.23 16.53
CA ASN A 108 9.94 -5.38 17.42
C ASN A 108 9.91 -6.73 16.70
N LYS A 109 9.32 -6.77 15.50
CA LYS A 109 9.23 -7.94 14.63
C LYS A 109 10.20 -7.90 13.46
N MET A 110 10.97 -6.85 13.33
CA MET A 110 11.99 -6.69 12.30
C MET A 110 13.28 -7.37 12.75
N ASP A 111 13.86 -8.18 11.88
CA ASP A 111 15.19 -8.76 12.10
C ASP A 111 16.27 -7.67 12.25
N ILE A 112 17.42 -8.05 12.82
CA ILE A 112 18.50 -7.07 13.10
C ILE A 112 18.93 -6.28 11.87
N ASN A 113 18.97 -6.92 10.70
CA ASN A 113 19.29 -6.32 9.41
C ASN A 113 18.04 -6.05 8.55
N GLY A 114 16.86 -6.19 9.13
CA GLY A 114 15.59 -6.03 8.44
C GLY A 114 15.28 -4.57 8.08
N SER A 115 14.19 -4.39 7.39
CA SER A 115 13.68 -3.07 6.99
C SER A 115 12.16 -3.02 7.05
N ILE A 116 11.64 -1.85 7.42
CA ILE A 116 10.23 -1.51 7.24
C ILE A 116 10.13 -0.71 5.94
N ILE A 117 9.29 -1.15 5.02
CA ILE A 117 9.08 -0.56 3.71
C ILE A 117 7.67 0.01 3.66
N ILE A 118 7.55 1.31 3.43
CA ILE A 118 6.25 1.97 3.36
C ILE A 118 6.11 2.62 2.00
N ILE A 119 5.09 2.20 1.25
CA ILE A 119 4.73 2.78 -0.04
C ILE A 119 3.33 3.38 0.08
N GLU A 120 3.26 4.70 -0.04
CA GLU A 120 2.01 5.45 0.13
C GLU A 120 1.77 6.42 -1.03
N PRO A 121 0.52 6.63 -1.43
CA PRO A 121 0.19 7.66 -2.38
C PRO A 121 0.39 9.04 -1.76
N VAL A 122 1.02 9.93 -2.51
CA VAL A 122 1.12 11.35 -2.12
C VAL A 122 -0.21 12.03 -2.40
N ALA A 123 -0.65 12.93 -1.51
CA ALA A 123 -1.88 13.71 -1.70
C ALA A 123 -1.71 14.78 -2.80
N LYS A 124 -1.33 14.36 -3.99
CA LYS A 124 -1.08 15.17 -5.20
C LYS A 124 -1.30 14.33 -6.46
N GLY A 125 -1.31 15.00 -7.60
CA GLY A 125 -1.49 14.38 -8.90
C GLY A 125 -2.96 14.40 -9.35
N ASN A 126 -3.17 14.19 -10.66
CA ASN A 126 -4.52 14.26 -11.21
C ASN A 126 -5.39 13.06 -10.77
N PHE A 127 -4.79 11.88 -10.47
CA PHE A 127 -5.54 10.77 -9.91
C PHE A 127 -6.07 11.08 -8.51
N HIS A 128 -5.21 11.62 -7.62
CA HIS A 128 -5.65 12.08 -6.31
C HIS A 128 -6.76 13.14 -6.41
N ASN A 129 -6.59 14.12 -7.32
CA ASN A 129 -7.59 15.17 -7.54
C ASN A 129 -8.93 14.61 -8.02
N PHE A 130 -8.93 13.52 -8.79
CA PHE A 130 -10.15 12.83 -9.19
C PHE A 130 -10.76 12.04 -8.03
N VAL A 131 -9.97 11.25 -7.30
CA VAL A 131 -10.46 10.45 -6.18
C VAL A 131 -11.09 11.32 -5.09
N LYS A 132 -10.61 12.54 -4.87
CA LYS A 132 -11.20 13.51 -3.91
C LYS A 132 -12.68 13.79 -4.11
N TYR A 133 -13.21 13.64 -5.32
CA TYR A 133 -14.65 13.76 -5.58
C TYR A 133 -15.46 12.60 -5.01
N ILE A 134 -14.81 11.48 -4.71
CA ILE A 134 -15.41 10.26 -4.16
C ILE A 134 -15.09 10.16 -2.67
N ASP A 135 -13.81 10.36 -2.32
CA ASP A 135 -13.29 10.23 -0.97
C ASP A 135 -12.02 11.07 -0.82
N ASP A 136 -12.05 12.09 0.04
CA ASP A 136 -10.88 12.94 0.27
C ASP A 136 -9.94 12.38 1.32
N GLU A 137 -9.01 11.57 0.88
CA GLU A 137 -7.95 10.97 1.71
C GLU A 137 -6.77 11.93 2.00
N THR A 138 -6.88 13.23 1.71
CA THR A 138 -5.77 14.19 1.89
C THR A 138 -5.25 14.19 3.33
N SER A 139 -6.16 14.21 4.31
CA SER A 139 -5.80 14.27 5.73
C SER A 139 -5.08 13.00 6.18
N VAL A 140 -5.66 11.83 5.91
CA VAL A 140 -5.11 10.53 6.37
C VAL A 140 -3.76 10.23 5.72
N ARG A 141 -3.56 10.57 4.44
CA ARG A 141 -2.27 10.44 3.75
C ARG A 141 -1.18 11.35 4.34
N ASN A 142 -1.55 12.57 4.72
CA ASN A 142 -0.63 13.49 5.38
C ASN A 142 -0.28 13.03 6.79
N GLU A 143 -1.23 12.47 7.54
CA GLU A 143 -1.00 11.95 8.88
C GLU A 143 -0.12 10.71 8.86
N ALA A 144 -0.33 9.79 7.89
CA ALA A 144 0.55 8.67 7.66
C ALA A 144 2.01 9.14 7.40
N TYR A 145 2.19 10.18 6.59
CA TYR A 145 3.53 10.72 6.35
C TYR A 145 4.16 11.35 7.59
N LYS A 146 3.41 12.06 8.42
CA LYS A 146 3.91 12.58 9.71
C LYS A 146 4.35 11.43 10.62
N THR A 147 3.57 10.37 10.67
CA THR A 147 3.90 9.17 11.46
C THR A 147 5.21 8.53 10.97
N ILE A 148 5.41 8.42 9.66
CA ILE A 148 6.67 7.95 9.06
C ILE A 148 7.84 8.84 9.51
N LYS A 149 7.72 10.15 9.41
CA LYS A 149 8.79 11.11 9.81
C LYS A 149 9.10 11.05 11.31
N ASN A 150 8.16 10.63 12.13
CA ASN A 150 8.31 10.48 13.58
C ASN A 150 8.92 9.14 14.00
N CYS A 151 9.27 8.24 13.09
CA CYS A 151 9.80 6.89 13.38
C CYS A 151 11.08 6.94 14.26
N LYS A 152 11.84 8.03 14.22
CA LYS A 152 13.01 8.26 15.07
C LYS A 152 12.75 8.13 16.58
N LYS A 153 11.50 8.34 17.03
CA LYS A 153 11.11 8.12 18.44
C LYS A 153 11.33 6.67 18.88
N TYR A 154 11.36 5.73 17.94
CA TYR A 154 11.53 4.30 18.18
C TYR A 154 12.94 3.81 17.86
N ASN A 155 13.92 4.72 17.78
CA ASN A 155 15.29 4.39 17.37
C ASN A 155 15.34 3.76 15.97
N LEU A 156 14.52 4.31 15.08
CA LEU A 156 14.46 4.00 13.65
C LEU A 156 14.94 5.23 12.86
N GLU A 157 15.44 4.99 11.66
CA GLU A 157 15.82 6.05 10.72
C GLU A 157 15.32 5.74 9.31
N ILE A 158 14.92 6.79 8.58
CA ILE A 158 14.60 6.69 7.15
C ILE A 158 15.93 6.72 6.41
N VAL A 159 16.36 5.56 5.92
CA VAL A 159 17.61 5.44 5.14
C VAL A 159 17.40 5.79 3.67
N LYS A 160 16.16 5.76 3.19
CA LYS A 160 15.81 6.16 1.83
C LYS A 160 14.39 6.67 1.75
N GLU A 161 14.22 7.77 1.01
CA GLU A 161 12.91 8.28 0.60
C GLU A 161 12.95 8.59 -0.90
N LEU A 162 12.03 8.04 -1.66
CA LEU A 162 11.88 8.28 -3.10
C LEU A 162 10.45 8.68 -3.42
N ILE A 163 10.29 9.65 -4.33
CA ILE A 163 9.00 9.97 -4.95
C ILE A 163 9.09 9.56 -6.41
N TYR A 164 8.05 8.88 -6.88
CA TYR A 164 7.93 8.40 -8.25
C TYR A 164 6.46 8.37 -8.69
N ASP A 165 6.23 8.29 -9.98
CA ASP A 165 4.89 8.30 -10.53
C ASP A 165 4.41 6.88 -10.89
N GLU A 166 3.21 6.54 -10.43
CA GLU A 166 2.42 5.43 -10.98
C GLU A 166 1.42 5.97 -11.99
N ILE A 167 1.42 5.36 -13.17
CA ILE A 167 0.48 5.71 -14.22
C ILE A 167 -0.70 4.73 -14.15
N LYS A 168 -1.88 5.27 -13.87
CA LYS A 168 -3.14 4.52 -13.89
C LYS A 168 -3.78 4.65 -15.26
N ARG A 169 -4.08 3.53 -15.92
CA ARG A 169 -4.65 3.51 -17.27
C ARG A 169 -6.02 2.85 -17.27
N PHE A 170 -6.98 3.50 -17.91
CA PHE A 170 -8.35 3.02 -18.03
C PHE A 170 -8.83 3.13 -19.47
N ASN A 171 -9.73 2.22 -19.87
CA ASN A 171 -10.37 2.28 -21.18
C ASN A 171 -11.50 3.33 -21.21
N SER A 172 -12.14 3.58 -20.04
CA SER A 172 -13.23 4.54 -19.91
C SER A 172 -13.36 5.06 -18.48
N GLY A 173 -14.18 6.10 -18.29
CA GLY A 173 -14.53 6.64 -16.98
C GLY A 173 -15.28 5.63 -16.13
N GLU A 174 -16.18 4.84 -16.73
CA GLU A 174 -16.94 3.79 -16.04
C GLU A 174 -16.01 2.70 -15.50
N GLU A 175 -14.97 2.31 -16.26
CA GLU A 175 -13.97 1.36 -15.78
C GLU A 175 -13.24 1.89 -14.54
N CYS A 176 -12.82 3.15 -14.58
CA CYS A 176 -12.16 3.80 -13.45
C CYS A 176 -13.07 3.88 -12.21
N ILE A 177 -14.29 4.34 -12.40
CA ILE A 177 -15.27 4.49 -11.32
C ILE A 177 -15.63 3.11 -10.72
N ASN A 178 -15.82 2.09 -11.55
CA ASN A 178 -16.06 0.72 -11.11
C ASN A 178 -14.85 0.12 -10.37
N PHE A 179 -13.64 0.46 -10.78
CA PHE A 179 -12.43 0.09 -10.03
C PHE A 179 -12.46 0.70 -8.61
N LEU A 180 -12.75 2.01 -8.48
CA LEU A 180 -12.78 2.70 -7.20
C LEU A 180 -13.89 2.20 -6.27
N SER A 181 -15.06 1.80 -6.81
CA SER A 181 -16.15 1.22 -6.03
C SER A 181 -15.83 -0.16 -5.45
N LYS A 182 -14.90 -0.90 -6.08
CA LYS A 182 -14.44 -2.22 -5.60
C LYS A 182 -13.33 -2.12 -4.55
N VAL A 183 -12.56 -1.04 -4.57
CA VAL A 183 -11.50 -0.78 -3.58
C VAL A 183 -12.12 -0.53 -2.20
N ASP A 184 -13.20 0.23 -2.15
CA ASP A 184 -13.96 0.48 -0.92
C ASP A 184 -15.46 0.47 -1.18
N VAL A 185 -16.15 -0.48 -0.55
CA VAL A 185 -17.60 -0.66 -0.68
C VAL A 185 -18.40 0.54 -0.14
N ALA A 186 -17.85 1.27 0.84
CA ALA A 186 -18.49 2.46 1.40
C ALA A 186 -18.69 3.57 0.34
N ARG A 187 -17.86 3.60 -0.70
CA ARG A 187 -17.94 4.56 -1.82
C ARG A 187 -19.12 4.30 -2.76
N LYS A 188 -19.69 3.10 -2.75
CA LYS A 188 -20.67 2.65 -3.76
C LYS A 188 -21.90 3.55 -3.84
N SER A 189 -22.53 3.87 -2.71
CA SER A 189 -23.75 4.69 -2.69
C SER A 189 -23.49 6.12 -3.20
N TYR A 190 -22.35 6.70 -2.84
CA TYR A 190 -21.98 8.03 -3.35
C TYR A 190 -21.76 8.00 -4.86
N ILE A 191 -21.04 7.01 -5.36
CA ILE A 191 -20.74 6.82 -6.78
C ILE A 191 -22.03 6.69 -7.59
N GLU A 192 -22.97 5.84 -7.15
CA GLU A 192 -24.24 5.62 -7.83
C GLU A 192 -25.08 6.90 -7.96
N ASN A 193 -25.06 7.78 -6.95
CA ASN A 193 -25.80 9.04 -6.94
C ASN A 193 -25.11 10.20 -7.67
N ASN A 194 -23.81 10.06 -8.03
CA ASN A 194 -23.01 11.14 -8.60
C ASN A 194 -22.32 10.74 -9.92
N MET A 195 -22.80 9.71 -10.62
CA MET A 195 -22.13 9.13 -11.79
C MET A 195 -21.83 10.18 -12.88
N GLU A 196 -22.79 11.04 -13.23
CA GLU A 196 -22.59 12.07 -14.26
C GLU A 196 -21.50 13.07 -13.88
N LEU A 197 -21.52 13.56 -12.63
CA LEU A 197 -20.46 14.43 -12.11
C LEU A 197 -19.10 13.77 -12.22
N LEU A 198 -19.01 12.50 -11.78
CA LEU A 198 -17.74 11.75 -11.77
C LEU A 198 -17.21 11.50 -13.19
N LEU A 199 -18.07 11.23 -14.17
CA LEU A 199 -17.65 11.08 -15.56
C LEU A 199 -17.16 12.41 -16.15
N ASN A 200 -17.79 13.52 -15.83
CA ASN A 200 -17.35 14.85 -16.25
C ASN A 200 -15.97 15.19 -15.66
N GLU A 201 -15.76 14.94 -14.35
CA GLU A 201 -14.48 15.18 -13.69
C GLU A 201 -13.39 14.22 -14.15
N PHE A 202 -13.74 12.96 -14.44
CA PHE A 202 -12.83 12.01 -15.06
C PHE A 202 -12.29 12.53 -16.39
N ASN A 203 -13.17 12.97 -17.30
CA ASN A 203 -12.79 13.52 -18.60
C ASN A 203 -11.94 14.79 -18.47
N ARG A 204 -12.24 15.64 -17.49
CA ARG A 204 -11.53 16.90 -17.24
C ARG A 204 -10.12 16.68 -16.70
N LEU A 205 -9.92 15.65 -15.85
CA LEU A 205 -8.67 15.43 -15.10
C LEU A 205 -7.76 14.40 -15.73
N SER A 206 -8.30 13.48 -16.55
CA SER A 206 -7.48 12.49 -17.25
C SER A 206 -6.75 13.08 -18.45
N ASN A 207 -5.62 12.48 -18.80
CA ASN A 207 -4.97 12.67 -20.09
C ASN A 207 -5.36 11.50 -21.02
N TYR A 208 -5.65 11.79 -22.29
CA TYR A 208 -5.90 10.72 -23.26
C TYR A 208 -4.67 10.49 -24.12
N ASN A 209 -4.12 9.27 -24.04
CA ASN A 209 -2.91 8.88 -24.74
C ASN A 209 -2.98 7.39 -25.12
N ASP A 210 -2.52 7.02 -26.32
CA ASP A 210 -2.48 5.64 -26.83
C ASP A 210 -3.80 4.88 -26.64
N ASN A 211 -4.92 5.51 -26.96
CA ASN A 211 -6.28 4.97 -26.80
C ASN A 211 -6.64 4.59 -25.34
N LYS A 212 -6.01 5.23 -24.35
CA LYS A 212 -6.27 5.07 -22.93
C LYS A 212 -6.38 6.42 -22.25
N TYR A 213 -7.20 6.44 -21.20
CA TYR A 213 -7.21 7.53 -20.24
C TYR A 213 -6.15 7.29 -19.18
N GLU A 214 -5.27 8.25 -18.98
CA GLU A 214 -4.16 8.15 -18.04
C GLU A 214 -4.30 9.14 -16.90
N PHE A 215 -3.99 8.65 -15.70
CA PHE A 215 -3.80 9.46 -14.51
C PHE A 215 -2.42 9.21 -13.92
N ILE A 216 -1.83 10.25 -13.37
CA ILE A 216 -0.58 10.19 -12.61
C ILE A 216 -0.92 10.22 -11.12
N GLN A 217 -0.45 9.22 -10.39
CA GLN A 217 -0.45 9.17 -8.94
C GLN A 217 0.98 9.16 -8.43
N PRO A 218 1.48 10.28 -7.91
CA PRO A 218 2.75 10.29 -7.21
C PRO A 218 2.72 9.37 -5.99
N MET A 219 3.71 8.50 -5.89
CA MET A 219 3.90 7.57 -4.79
C MET A 219 5.15 7.93 -4.01
N ARG A 220 5.18 7.62 -2.72
CA ARG A 220 6.35 7.76 -1.87
C ARG A 220 6.75 6.40 -1.33
N LEU A 221 8.00 6.01 -1.58
CA LEU A 221 8.66 4.89 -0.93
C LEU A 221 9.52 5.41 0.21
N ASN A 222 9.34 4.86 1.41
CA ASN A 222 10.25 5.02 2.53
C ASN A 222 10.84 3.66 2.92
N ILE A 223 12.17 3.59 3.04
CA ILE A 223 12.89 2.45 3.61
C ILE A 223 13.40 2.89 4.98
N ILE A 224 12.98 2.18 6.01
CA ILE A 224 13.26 2.49 7.42
C ILE A 224 14.03 1.32 8.02
N LYS A 225 15.10 1.63 8.74
CA LYS A 225 15.96 0.65 9.44
C LYS A 225 16.14 1.01 10.90
N ASN A 226 16.69 0.07 11.67
CA ASN A 226 17.22 0.40 12.99
C ASN A 226 18.29 1.48 12.84
N LYS A 227 18.19 2.52 13.68
CA LYS A 227 19.26 3.51 13.78
C LYS A 227 20.49 2.81 14.35
N ASN A 228 21.59 2.79 13.59
CA ASN A 228 22.85 2.27 14.09
C ASN A 228 23.25 3.13 15.32
N LYS A 229 23.54 2.46 16.44
CA LYS A 229 24.28 3.12 17.52
C LYS A 229 25.63 3.42 16.88
N GLY A 230 25.93 4.71 16.64
CA GLY A 230 27.23 5.12 16.15
C GLY A 230 28.33 4.42 16.96
N GLU A 231 29.30 3.87 16.25
CA GLU A 231 30.58 3.45 16.84
C GLU A 231 31.25 4.62 17.55
#